data_fe4265cd104f45cab618032bbb1b6645
#
_entry.id   fe4265cd104f45cab618032bbb1b6645
#
_cell.length_a   1.000
_cell.length_b   1.000
_cell.length_c   1.000
_cell.angle_alpha   90.00
_cell.angle_beta   90.00
_cell.angle_gamma   90.00
#
_symmetry.space_group_name_H-M   'P 1'
#
loop_
_entity.id
_entity.type
_entity.pdbx_description
1 polymer ?
#
loop_
_entity_poly.entity_id
_entity_poly.type
_entity_poly.pdbx_seq_one_letter_code
_entity_poly.pdbx_strand_id
1 'polypeptide(L)'
;MRFFANQDSVVSWLTVPDHLRGWNTLVHGGVTSTILDEIMSWAAIHLLKTIILTKSMRVEFKKPVFIGQPLRAVGRVVEIKNEREAVMGGLLYGPEDEVCAEARGNFALLKPKVARKLGIVDEQALRDLLPEGET
;
A
#
# COMPACT_ATOMS: atom_id res chain seq x y z
N MET A 1 -0.69 -2.33 10.58
CA MET A 1 -1.71 -1.37 10.09
C MET A 1 -3.05 -2.07 9.93
N ARG A 2 -4.11 -1.42 10.35
CA ARG A 2 -5.47 -1.87 10.06
C ARG A 2 -5.95 -1.20 8.79
N PHE A 3 -6.67 -1.95 7.95
CA PHE A 3 -7.15 -1.48 6.67
C PHE A 3 -8.66 -1.51 6.62
N PHE A 4 -9.25 -0.45 6.07
CA PHE A 4 -10.69 -0.33 5.86
C PHE A 4 -10.90 -0.08 4.37
N ALA A 5 -11.70 -0.93 3.73
CA ALA A 5 -11.92 -0.84 2.29
C ALA A 5 -13.35 -0.40 1.99
N ASN A 6 -13.50 0.42 0.95
CA ASN A 6 -14.78 0.66 0.29
C ASN A 6 -14.65 0.24 -1.17
N GLN A 7 -15.56 0.67 -2.05
CA GLN A 7 -15.53 0.27 -3.46
C GLN A 7 -14.35 0.84 -4.23
N ASP A 8 -13.80 1.98 -3.81
CA ASP A 8 -12.85 2.76 -4.59
C ASP A 8 -11.48 2.88 -3.93
N SER A 9 -11.39 2.66 -2.65
CA SER A 9 -10.13 2.89 -1.93
C SER A 9 -9.99 2.01 -0.70
N VAL A 10 -8.75 1.93 -0.22
CA VAL A 10 -8.41 1.30 1.07
C VAL A 10 -7.77 2.37 1.92
N VAL A 11 -8.19 2.45 3.18
CA VAL A 11 -7.73 3.48 4.12
C VAL A 11 -7.17 2.80 5.37
N SER A 12 -6.10 3.37 5.91
CA SER A 12 -5.55 2.94 7.20
C SER A 12 -5.17 4.16 8.03
N TRP A 13 -5.48 4.11 9.32
CA TRP A 13 -5.02 5.10 10.30
C TRP A 13 -3.88 4.50 11.10
N LEU A 14 -2.82 5.26 11.30
CA LEU A 14 -1.61 4.76 11.95
C LEU A 14 -0.83 5.88 12.62
N THR A 15 0.11 5.46 13.47
CA THR A 15 1.16 6.34 14.01
C THR A 15 2.49 5.62 13.81
N VAL A 16 3.56 6.38 13.60
CA VAL A 16 4.88 5.79 13.45
C VAL A 16 5.58 5.81 14.81
N PRO A 17 6.04 4.65 15.29
CA PRO A 17 6.72 4.57 16.58
C PRO A 17 8.10 5.21 16.55
N ASP A 18 8.58 5.61 17.73
CA ASP A 18 9.81 6.37 17.91
C ASP A 18 11.06 5.73 17.32
N HIS A 19 11.16 4.41 17.38
CA HIS A 19 12.33 3.69 16.88
C HIS A 19 12.50 3.75 15.35
N LEU A 20 11.49 4.27 14.63
CA LEU A 20 11.55 4.43 13.16
C LEU A 20 11.80 5.87 12.73
N ARG A 21 12.33 6.69 13.65
CA ARG A 21 12.67 8.07 13.31
C ARG A 21 13.87 8.13 12.36
N GLY A 22 13.88 9.16 11.54
CA GLY A 22 15.04 9.54 10.74
C GLY A 22 15.79 10.65 11.43
N TRP A 23 15.67 11.85 10.90
CA TRP A 23 16.30 13.04 11.46
C TRP A 23 15.41 13.67 12.54
N ASN A 24 15.95 13.82 13.77
CA ASN A 24 15.24 14.40 14.91
C ASN A 24 13.91 13.68 15.17
N THR A 25 12.75 14.38 15.12
CA THR A 25 11.42 13.82 15.33
C THR A 25 10.73 13.42 14.03
N LEU A 26 11.43 13.46 12.91
CA LEU A 26 10.88 13.14 11.60
C LEU A 26 10.88 11.64 11.36
N VAL A 27 9.87 11.17 10.65
CA VAL A 27 9.82 9.81 10.15
C VAL A 27 10.83 9.67 9.02
N HIS A 28 11.59 8.57 9.04
CA HIS A 28 12.54 8.28 7.96
C HIS A 28 11.78 8.14 6.63
N GLY A 29 12.34 8.72 5.56
CA GLY A 29 11.73 8.68 4.22
C GLY A 29 11.47 7.27 3.72
N GLY A 30 12.35 6.32 4.03
CA GLY A 30 12.16 4.91 3.71
C GLY A 30 10.95 4.31 4.40
N VAL A 31 10.65 4.73 5.63
CA VAL A 31 9.45 4.30 6.36
C VAL A 31 8.19 4.85 5.69
N THR A 32 8.18 6.13 5.34
CA THR A 32 7.06 6.74 4.61
C THR A 32 6.82 6.01 3.29
N SER A 33 7.88 5.70 2.55
CA SER A 33 7.78 4.96 1.29
C SER A 33 7.19 3.55 1.50
N THR A 34 7.58 2.89 2.58
CA THR A 34 7.05 1.56 2.94
C THR A 34 5.55 1.64 3.25
N ILE A 35 5.11 2.66 3.99
CA ILE A 35 3.69 2.87 4.29
C ILE A 35 2.90 3.03 2.99
N LEU A 36 3.41 3.84 2.06
CA LEU A 36 2.74 4.06 0.78
C LEU A 36 2.73 2.81 -0.09
N ASP A 37 3.83 2.08 -0.15
CA ASP A 37 3.87 0.80 -0.86
C ASP A 37 2.85 -0.17 -0.29
N GLU A 38 2.77 -0.26 1.02
CA GLU A 38 1.87 -1.18 1.69
C GLU A 38 0.40 -0.82 1.44
N ILE A 39 0.03 0.46 1.54
CA ILE A 39 -1.36 0.85 1.30
C ILE A 39 -1.78 0.66 -0.16
N MET A 40 -0.87 0.92 -1.11
CA MET A 40 -1.12 0.65 -2.53
C MET A 40 -1.26 -0.85 -2.78
N SER A 41 -0.43 -1.66 -2.14
CA SER A 41 -0.47 -3.12 -2.26
C SER A 41 -1.79 -3.68 -1.73
N TRP A 42 -2.22 -3.24 -0.56
CA TRP A 42 -3.49 -3.68 0.02
C TRP A 42 -4.69 -3.21 -0.82
N ALA A 43 -4.60 -2.01 -1.39
CA ALA A 43 -5.63 -1.54 -2.33
C ALA A 43 -5.72 -2.46 -3.55
N ALA A 44 -4.59 -2.84 -4.13
CA ALA A 44 -4.60 -3.75 -5.28
C ALA A 44 -5.18 -5.11 -4.92
N ILE A 45 -4.76 -5.68 -3.79
CA ILE A 45 -5.26 -6.98 -3.33
C ILE A 45 -6.78 -6.94 -3.09
N HIS A 46 -7.25 -5.93 -2.36
CA HIS A 46 -8.67 -5.85 -2.00
C HIS A 46 -9.58 -5.43 -3.15
N LEU A 47 -9.13 -4.49 -3.97
CA LEU A 47 -9.98 -3.93 -5.03
C LEU A 47 -9.91 -4.74 -6.32
N LEU A 48 -8.77 -5.35 -6.62
CA LEU A 48 -8.57 -6.13 -7.85
C LEU A 48 -8.63 -7.64 -7.62
N LYS A 49 -8.71 -8.07 -6.36
CA LYS A 49 -8.83 -9.49 -5.98
C LYS A 49 -7.72 -10.35 -6.58
N THR A 50 -6.47 -9.90 -6.43
CA THR A 50 -5.32 -10.56 -7.03
C THR A 50 -4.10 -10.47 -6.11
N ILE A 51 -3.12 -11.32 -6.37
CA ILE A 51 -1.80 -11.20 -5.75
C ILE A 51 -1.00 -10.19 -6.56
N ILE A 52 -0.16 -9.42 -5.91
CA ILE A 52 0.60 -8.35 -6.56
C ILE A 52 2.08 -8.42 -6.25
N LEU A 53 2.86 -7.84 -7.14
CA LEU A 53 4.26 -7.53 -6.91
C LEU A 53 4.51 -6.09 -7.33
N THR A 54 5.19 -5.33 -6.48
CA THR A 54 5.59 -3.96 -6.81
C THR A 54 6.68 -4.00 -7.88
N LYS A 55 6.43 -3.38 -9.01
CA LYS A 55 7.42 -3.26 -10.09
C LYS A 55 8.25 -2.00 -9.97
N SER A 56 7.57 -0.89 -9.73
CA SER A 56 8.21 0.41 -9.57
C SER A 56 7.33 1.31 -8.73
N MET A 57 7.94 2.29 -8.10
CA MET A 57 7.21 3.24 -7.27
C MET A 57 7.91 4.59 -7.30
N ARG A 58 7.13 5.65 -7.46
CA ARG A 58 7.59 7.02 -7.34
C ARG A 58 6.91 7.65 -6.14
N VAL A 59 7.70 8.25 -5.26
CA VAL A 59 7.21 8.92 -4.05
C VAL A 59 7.61 10.39 -4.09
N GLU A 60 6.65 11.26 -3.79
CA GLU A 60 6.89 12.68 -3.62
C GLU A 60 6.60 13.05 -2.17
N PHE A 61 7.60 13.65 -1.51
CA PHE A 61 7.48 14.11 -0.13
C PHE A 61 7.10 15.58 -0.16
N LYS A 62 5.88 15.89 0.31
CA LYS A 62 5.31 17.24 0.25
C LYS A 62 5.49 18.01 1.54
N LYS A 63 5.33 17.34 2.68
CA LYS A 63 5.44 17.93 4.02
C LYS A 63 6.06 16.95 4.98
N PRO A 64 6.69 17.43 6.05
CA PRO A 64 7.29 16.54 7.05
C PRO A 64 6.24 15.63 7.70
N VAL A 65 6.65 14.40 7.97
CA VAL A 65 5.88 13.43 8.74
C VAL A 65 6.58 13.24 10.07
N PHE A 66 5.84 13.40 11.16
CA PHE A 66 6.41 13.35 12.51
C PHE A 66 6.06 12.06 13.24
N ILE A 67 7.00 11.61 14.06
CA ILE A 67 6.83 10.45 14.94
C ILE A 67 5.64 10.71 15.89
N GLY A 68 4.82 9.68 16.07
CA GLY A 68 3.74 9.69 17.06
C GLY A 68 2.49 10.46 16.67
N GLN A 69 2.49 11.16 15.55
CA GLN A 69 1.31 11.89 15.11
C GLN A 69 0.33 10.99 14.38
N PRO A 70 -0.99 11.26 14.50
CA PRO A 70 -1.98 10.48 13.75
C PRO A 70 -1.87 10.73 12.26
N LEU A 71 -1.79 9.65 11.50
CA LEU A 71 -1.66 9.68 10.05
C LEU A 71 -2.80 8.87 9.42
N ARG A 72 -3.14 9.21 8.18
CA ARG A 72 -4.11 8.46 7.40
C ARG A 72 -3.49 8.14 6.04
N ALA A 73 -3.39 6.87 5.71
CA ALA A 73 -2.90 6.40 4.42
C ALA A 73 -4.09 5.95 3.57
N VAL A 74 -4.12 6.36 2.32
CA VAL A 74 -5.19 6.01 1.37
C VAL A 74 -4.55 5.42 0.12
N GLY A 75 -5.02 4.23 -0.27
CA GLY A 75 -4.61 3.58 -1.52
C GLY A 75 -5.79 3.43 -2.46
N ARG A 76 -5.54 3.60 -3.75
CA ARG A 76 -6.58 3.50 -4.78
C ARG A 76 -6.02 2.99 -6.09
N VAL A 77 -6.89 2.50 -6.94
CA VAL A 77 -6.55 2.15 -8.32
C VAL A 77 -6.57 3.43 -9.16
N VAL A 78 -5.47 3.70 -9.85
CA VAL A 78 -5.39 4.84 -10.78
C VAL A 78 -5.75 4.38 -12.19
N GLU A 79 -5.20 3.24 -12.62
CA GLU A 79 -5.42 2.74 -13.97
C GLU A 79 -5.16 1.23 -14.00
N ILE A 80 -6.02 0.49 -14.65
CA ILE A 80 -5.77 -0.92 -14.97
C ILE A 80 -5.28 -0.95 -16.41
N LYS A 81 -3.98 -1.21 -16.59
CA LYS A 81 -3.39 -1.21 -17.93
C LYS A 81 -3.80 -2.43 -18.75
N ASN A 82 -3.82 -3.59 -18.10
CA ASN A 82 -4.21 -4.85 -18.72
C ASN A 82 -4.38 -5.90 -17.61
N GLU A 83 -4.52 -7.16 -17.97
CA GLU A 83 -4.70 -8.26 -17.00
C GLU A 83 -3.50 -8.49 -16.08
N ARG A 84 -2.34 -7.95 -16.43
CA ARG A 84 -1.07 -8.22 -15.74
C ARG A 84 -0.47 -7.02 -15.03
N GLU A 85 -1.03 -5.83 -15.22
CA GLU A 85 -0.44 -4.64 -14.65
C GLU A 85 -1.48 -3.57 -14.35
N ALA A 86 -1.33 -2.93 -13.19
CA ALA A 86 -2.13 -1.79 -12.78
C ALA A 86 -1.24 -0.70 -12.21
N VAL A 87 -1.70 0.54 -12.31
CA VAL A 87 -1.10 1.69 -11.65
C VAL A 87 -1.94 2.01 -10.43
N MET A 88 -1.30 2.04 -9.28
CA MET A 88 -1.92 2.37 -8.00
C MET A 88 -1.48 3.74 -7.53
N GLY A 89 -2.32 4.39 -6.76
CA GLY A 89 -2.01 5.65 -6.10
C GLY A 89 -2.04 5.51 -4.60
N GLY A 90 -1.16 6.22 -3.90
CA GLY A 90 -1.15 6.28 -2.46
C GLY A 90 -1.01 7.72 -1.98
N LEU A 91 -1.72 8.04 -0.89
CA LEU A 91 -1.64 9.33 -0.24
C LEU A 91 -1.44 9.13 1.25
N LEU A 92 -0.56 9.95 1.84
CA LEU A 92 -0.38 9.97 3.29
C LEU A 92 -0.77 11.36 3.79
N TYR A 93 -1.78 11.38 4.65
CA TYR A 93 -2.30 12.60 5.26
C TYR A 93 -1.80 12.75 6.70
N GLY A 94 -1.44 13.96 7.06
CA GLY A 94 -1.05 14.31 8.43
C GLY A 94 -2.24 14.63 9.32
N PRO A 95 -1.98 15.08 10.57
CA PRO A 95 -3.03 15.31 11.57
C PRO A 95 -4.09 16.34 11.17
N GLU A 96 -3.76 17.28 10.31
CA GLU A 96 -4.68 18.33 9.86
C GLU A 96 -5.22 18.07 8.45
N ASP A 97 -5.22 16.82 8.02
CA ASP A 97 -5.61 16.40 6.66
C ASP A 97 -4.74 17.00 5.55
N GLU A 98 -3.54 17.45 5.88
CA GLU A 98 -2.59 17.91 4.89
C GLU A 98 -1.95 16.71 4.18
N VAL A 99 -1.72 16.82 2.87
CA VAL A 99 -1.02 15.78 2.12
C VAL A 99 0.47 15.88 2.44
N CYS A 100 1.00 14.90 3.12
CA CYS A 100 2.42 14.84 3.48
C CYS A 100 3.26 14.13 2.43
N ALA A 101 2.70 13.12 1.78
CA ALA A 101 3.40 12.38 0.72
C ALA A 101 2.37 11.77 -0.22
N GLU A 102 2.79 11.60 -1.47
CA GLU A 102 1.98 10.86 -2.43
C GLU A 102 2.86 9.95 -3.25
N ALA A 103 2.28 8.87 -3.73
CA ALA A 103 3.01 7.88 -4.50
C ALA A 103 2.18 7.37 -5.66
N ARG A 104 2.88 6.95 -6.70
CA ARG A 104 2.34 6.16 -7.79
C ARG A 104 3.22 4.96 -7.97
N GLY A 105 2.61 3.81 -8.17
CA GLY A 105 3.32 2.57 -8.37
C GLY A 105 2.75 1.76 -9.50
N ASN A 106 3.64 1.05 -10.20
CA ASN A 106 3.25 0.03 -11.16
C ASN A 106 3.35 -1.31 -10.47
N PHE A 107 2.28 -2.08 -10.53
CA PHE A 107 2.17 -3.36 -9.85
C PHE A 107 1.87 -4.45 -10.86
N ALA A 108 2.62 -5.55 -10.77
CA ALA A 108 2.30 -6.75 -11.51
C ALA A 108 1.13 -7.44 -10.82
N LEU A 109 0.14 -7.85 -11.60
CA LEU A 109 -1.03 -8.57 -11.12
C LEU A 109 -0.83 -10.06 -11.43
N LEU A 110 -0.84 -10.88 -10.39
CA LEU A 110 -0.61 -12.31 -10.53
C LEU A 110 -1.84 -13.08 -10.07
N LYS A 111 -2.38 -13.90 -10.94
CA LYS A 111 -3.44 -14.82 -10.53
C LYS A 111 -2.89 -15.74 -9.43
N PRO A 112 -3.70 -16.11 -8.43
CA PRO A 112 -3.25 -16.99 -7.35
C PRO A 112 -2.52 -18.23 -7.83
N LYS A 113 -3.03 -18.84 -8.90
CA LYS A 113 -2.42 -20.04 -9.51
C LYS A 113 -1.00 -19.76 -10.01
N VAL A 114 -0.77 -18.61 -10.64
CA VAL A 114 0.55 -18.22 -11.17
C VAL A 114 1.50 -17.89 -10.01
N ALA A 115 1.03 -17.16 -9.01
CA ALA A 115 1.83 -16.82 -7.85
C ALA A 115 2.30 -18.08 -7.10
N ARG A 116 1.41 -19.06 -6.94
CA ARG A 116 1.72 -20.36 -6.33
C ARG A 116 2.75 -21.12 -7.15
N LYS A 117 2.56 -21.18 -8.47
CA LYS A 117 3.45 -21.86 -9.39
C LYS A 117 4.85 -21.28 -9.40
N LEU A 118 4.97 -19.98 -9.22
CA LEU A 118 6.26 -19.28 -9.13
C LEU A 118 6.89 -19.36 -7.73
N GLY A 119 6.20 -19.98 -6.75
CA GLY A 119 6.70 -20.09 -5.40
C GLY A 119 6.69 -18.78 -4.60
N ILE A 120 5.94 -17.77 -5.06
CA ILE A 120 5.84 -16.48 -4.40
C ILE A 120 5.01 -16.58 -3.12
N VAL A 121 3.93 -17.37 -3.16
CA VAL A 121 3.05 -17.61 -2.02
C VAL A 121 2.70 -19.09 -1.98
N ASP A 122 2.46 -19.61 -0.79
CA ASP A 122 1.91 -20.94 -0.61
C ASP A 122 0.38 -20.87 -0.47
N GLU A 123 -0.27 -22.03 -0.33
CA GLU A 123 -1.73 -22.08 -0.20
C GLU A 123 -2.24 -21.39 1.05
N GLN A 124 -1.50 -21.45 2.14
CA GLN A 124 -1.89 -20.81 3.38
C GLN A 124 -1.83 -19.28 3.23
N ALA A 125 -0.78 -18.75 2.61
CA ALA A 125 -0.66 -17.34 2.34
C ALA A 125 -1.79 -16.84 1.44
N LEU A 126 -2.17 -17.63 0.44
CA LEU A 126 -3.30 -17.27 -0.43
C LEU A 126 -4.61 -17.22 0.33
N ARG A 127 -4.86 -18.14 1.24
CA ARG A 127 -6.07 -18.11 2.07
C ARG A 127 -6.10 -16.90 2.98
N ASP A 128 -4.95 -16.49 3.50
CA ASP A 128 -4.85 -15.35 4.41
C ASP A 128 -4.99 -14.02 3.69
N LEU A 129 -4.57 -13.92 2.42
CA LEU A 129 -4.56 -12.68 1.67
C LEU A 129 -5.84 -12.44 0.86
N LEU A 130 -6.50 -13.49 0.39
CA LEU A 130 -7.67 -13.36 -0.48
C LEU A 130 -8.94 -13.69 0.28
N PRO A 131 -10.06 -13.04 -0.07
CA PRO A 131 -11.35 -13.41 0.48
C PRO A 131 -11.71 -14.86 0.16
N GLU A 132 -12.53 -15.47 0.99
CA GLU A 132 -13.01 -16.82 0.78
C GLU A 132 -13.68 -16.96 -0.59
N GLY A 133 -13.31 -18.00 -1.34
CA GLY A 133 -13.84 -18.23 -2.67
C GLY A 133 -13.06 -17.57 -3.81
N GLU A 134 -12.04 -16.79 -3.51
CA GLU A 134 -11.21 -16.06 -4.46
C GLU A 134 -9.91 -16.80 -4.82
N THR A 135 -9.98 -18.08 -5.04
CA THR A 135 -8.79 -18.89 -5.34
C THR A 135 -8.67 -19.27 -6.80
#